data_01db44427843bdec247c1f28b37d5bdb
#
_entry.id   01db44427843bdec247c1f28b37d5bdb
#
_cell.length_a   1.000
_cell.length_b   1.000
_cell.length_c   1.000
_cell.angle_alpha   90.00
_cell.angle_beta   90.00
_cell.angle_gamma   90.00
#
_symmetry.space_group_name_H-M   'P 1'
#
loop_
_entity.id
_entity.type
_entity.pdbx_description
1 polymer ?
#
loop_
_entity_poly.entity_id
_entity_poly.type
_entity_poly.pdbx_seq_one_letter_code
_entity_poly.pdbx_strand_id
1 'polypeptide(L)'
;MLTSHTYTIRPSEIQDTRQLMDLDALVWDKNTSPAPFHWRSRQQYLQHCPPGSQLLAVQGDRVCGYVGFHPATAMPVNQHVYEINIAVHPYDRRCGIATALMDAMKQLAREQEIRKLRLRVLSCNPGAIAFYTQCGFLTEGRLVSEFYIDGKYVDDILMSYFIEA
;
A
#
# COMPACT_ATOMS: atom_id res chain seq x y z
N MET A 1 30.67 -8.95 3.69
CA MET A 1 29.61 -9.65 4.45
C MET A 1 28.28 -9.01 4.12
N LEU A 2 27.44 -9.69 3.37
CA LEU A 2 26.07 -9.29 3.13
C LEU A 2 25.31 -9.48 4.45
N THR A 3 25.00 -8.40 5.16
CA THR A 3 24.10 -8.46 6.30
C THR A 3 22.73 -8.85 5.78
N SER A 4 22.36 -10.11 6.01
CA SER A 4 21.00 -10.58 5.79
C SER A 4 20.09 -9.75 6.69
N HIS A 5 19.40 -8.77 6.11
CA HIS A 5 18.39 -8.02 6.83
C HIS A 5 17.19 -8.94 7.06
N THR A 6 17.18 -9.59 8.21
CA THR A 6 16.07 -10.46 8.61
C THR A 6 14.91 -9.59 9.07
N TYR A 7 13.81 -9.61 8.34
CA TYR A 7 12.54 -8.98 8.74
C TYR A 7 11.42 -10.02 8.82
N THR A 8 10.40 -9.72 9.61
CA THR A 8 9.19 -10.52 9.73
C THR A 8 7.99 -9.74 9.22
N ILE A 9 6.99 -10.45 8.72
CA ILE A 9 5.73 -9.85 8.29
C ILE A 9 4.64 -10.26 9.27
N ARG A 10 3.93 -9.28 9.79
CA ARG A 10 2.84 -9.47 10.74
C ARG A 10 1.76 -8.40 10.60
N PRO A 11 0.53 -8.65 11.08
CA PRO A 11 -0.49 -7.62 11.17
C PRO A 11 -0.05 -6.44 12.05
N SER A 12 -0.59 -5.26 11.75
CA SER A 12 -0.37 -4.07 12.57
C SER A 12 -1.05 -4.20 13.93
N GLU A 13 -0.42 -3.60 14.93
CA GLU A 13 -0.88 -3.54 16.31
C GLU A 13 -0.95 -2.08 16.77
N ILE A 14 -1.65 -1.82 17.86
CA ILE A 14 -1.88 -0.45 18.32
C ILE A 14 -0.58 0.30 18.65
N GLN A 15 0.44 -0.41 19.14
CA GLN A 15 1.74 0.16 19.46
C GLN A 15 2.55 0.59 18.22
N ASP A 16 2.18 0.13 17.04
CA ASP A 16 2.84 0.50 15.78
C ASP A 16 2.40 1.88 15.26
N THR A 17 1.35 2.45 15.81
CA THR A 17 0.68 3.64 15.30
C THR A 17 1.63 4.80 15.03
N ARG A 18 2.50 5.11 15.98
CA ARG A 18 3.43 6.24 15.82
C ARG A 18 4.39 6.06 14.66
N GLN A 19 4.99 4.88 14.54
CA GLN A 19 5.90 4.57 13.44
C GLN A 19 5.18 4.60 12.09
N LEU A 20 3.95 4.13 12.04
CA LEU A 20 3.15 4.15 10.81
C LEU A 20 2.76 5.56 10.39
N MET A 21 2.40 6.42 11.34
CA MET A 21 2.15 7.84 11.07
C MET A 21 3.41 8.55 10.55
N ASP A 22 4.55 8.29 11.17
CA ASP A 22 5.84 8.86 10.74
C ASP A 22 6.23 8.37 9.34
N LEU A 23 5.99 7.09 9.05
CA LEU A 23 6.25 6.51 7.73
C LEU A 23 5.36 7.14 6.66
N ASP A 24 4.08 7.34 6.93
CA ASP A 24 3.17 8.03 6.00
C ASP A 24 3.65 9.44 5.67
N ALA A 25 4.14 10.17 6.64
CA ALA A 25 4.69 11.52 6.43
C ALA A 25 5.95 11.53 5.55
N LEU A 26 6.72 10.44 5.54
CA LEU A 26 7.93 10.31 4.72
C LEU A 26 7.64 9.85 3.29
N VAL A 27 6.66 8.99 3.09
CA VAL A 27 6.44 8.27 1.82
C VAL A 27 5.44 8.98 0.93
N TRP A 28 4.35 9.52 1.50
CA TRP A 28 3.27 10.08 0.71
C TRP A 28 3.49 11.56 0.45
N ASP A 29 3.88 11.87 -0.79
CA ASP A 29 4.12 13.21 -1.29
C ASP A 29 3.37 13.45 -2.63
N LYS A 30 3.60 14.60 -3.24
CA LYS A 30 2.96 15.00 -4.51
C LYS A 30 3.21 14.07 -5.70
N ASN A 31 4.26 13.24 -5.63
CA ASN A 31 4.59 12.28 -6.67
C ASN A 31 3.95 10.92 -6.44
N THR A 32 3.49 10.66 -5.23
CA THR A 32 2.99 9.35 -4.80
C THR A 32 1.52 9.36 -4.43
N SER A 33 0.96 10.53 -4.10
CA SER A 33 -0.44 10.66 -3.68
C SER A 33 -1.03 11.98 -4.14
N PRO A 34 -2.29 12.02 -4.59
CA PRO A 34 -2.98 13.28 -4.93
C PRO A 34 -3.25 14.16 -3.70
N ALA A 35 -3.31 13.55 -2.52
CA ALA A 35 -3.47 14.25 -1.25
C ALA A 35 -2.46 13.69 -0.26
N PRO A 36 -1.51 14.53 0.24
CA PRO A 36 -0.58 14.08 1.28
C PRO A 36 -1.33 13.60 2.52
N PHE A 37 -0.83 12.52 3.12
CA PHE A 37 -1.38 12.01 4.37
C PHE A 37 -0.90 12.86 5.55
N HIS A 38 -1.74 13.77 6.02
CA HIS A 38 -1.50 14.57 7.22
C HIS A 38 -2.44 14.10 8.33
N TRP A 39 -1.93 13.22 9.17
CA TRP A 39 -2.66 12.76 10.33
C TRP A 39 -2.66 13.84 11.41
N ARG A 40 -3.84 14.33 11.76
CA ARG A 40 -4.01 15.37 12.78
C ARG A 40 -3.82 14.85 14.19
N SER A 41 -4.09 13.56 14.40
CA SER A 41 -4.00 12.92 15.70
C SER A 41 -3.87 11.40 15.54
N ARG A 42 -3.39 10.75 16.59
CA ARG A 42 -3.39 9.30 16.71
C ARG A 42 -4.81 8.72 16.59
N GLN A 43 -5.79 9.40 17.17
CA GLN A 43 -7.19 8.98 17.11
C GLN A 43 -7.70 8.96 15.68
N GLN A 44 -7.44 10.02 14.91
CA GLN A 44 -7.81 10.08 13.49
C GLN A 44 -7.17 8.93 12.70
N TYR A 45 -5.88 8.68 12.93
CA TYR A 45 -5.17 7.58 12.29
C TYR A 45 -5.86 6.24 12.57
N LEU A 46 -6.14 5.95 13.84
CA LEU A 46 -6.74 4.68 14.26
C LEU A 46 -8.18 4.49 13.74
N GLN A 47 -8.89 5.57 13.48
CA GLN A 47 -10.21 5.50 12.84
C GLN A 47 -10.13 5.04 11.38
N HIS A 48 -9.08 5.44 10.66
CA HIS A 48 -8.86 5.07 9.25
C HIS A 48 -8.05 3.79 9.09
N CYS A 49 -7.10 3.56 9.98
CA CYS A 49 -6.16 2.44 9.95
C CYS A 49 -6.18 1.71 11.30
N PRO A 50 -7.27 1.01 11.63
CA PRO A 50 -7.34 0.26 12.89
C PRO A 50 -6.31 -0.88 12.89
N PRO A 51 -5.91 -1.37 14.09
CA PRO A 51 -5.03 -2.53 14.19
C PRO A 51 -5.55 -3.71 13.37
N GLY A 52 -4.64 -4.38 12.65
CA GLY A 52 -4.99 -5.48 11.75
C GLY A 52 -5.36 -5.06 10.32
N SER A 53 -5.48 -3.76 10.03
CA SER A 53 -5.79 -3.27 8.66
C SER A 53 -4.57 -3.16 7.75
N GLN A 54 -3.39 -3.51 8.25
CA GLN A 54 -2.14 -3.47 7.51
C GLN A 54 -1.29 -4.68 7.85
N LEU A 55 -0.52 -5.16 6.88
CA LEU A 55 0.58 -6.09 7.11
C LEU A 55 1.87 -5.27 7.14
N LEU A 56 2.68 -5.48 8.16
CA LEU A 56 3.93 -4.76 8.36
C LEU A 56 5.13 -5.65 8.07
N ALA A 57 6.17 -5.09 7.46
CA ALA A 57 7.51 -5.66 7.50
C ALA A 57 8.26 -5.01 8.66
N VAL A 58 8.72 -5.83 9.61
CA VAL A 58 9.33 -5.36 10.86
C VAL A 58 10.72 -5.99 11.02
N GLN A 59 11.68 -5.16 11.35
CA GLN A 59 13.03 -5.59 11.72
C GLN A 59 13.31 -5.19 13.16
N GLY A 60 13.35 -6.18 14.06
CA GLY A 60 13.35 -5.88 15.51
C GLY A 60 12.09 -5.11 15.90
N ASP A 61 12.27 -3.91 16.46
CA ASP A 61 11.15 -3.04 16.86
C ASP A 61 10.84 -1.96 15.81
N ARG A 62 11.51 -2.01 14.65
CA ARG A 62 11.39 -0.98 13.62
C ARG A 62 10.49 -1.44 12.47
N VAL A 63 9.49 -0.64 12.14
CA VAL A 63 8.63 -0.83 10.98
C VAL A 63 9.37 -0.34 9.73
N CYS A 64 9.60 -1.25 8.78
CA CYS A 64 10.30 -0.97 7.52
C CYS A 64 9.34 -0.62 6.38
N GLY A 65 8.11 -1.07 6.46
CA GLY A 65 7.10 -0.84 5.46
C GLY A 65 5.79 -1.53 5.80
N TYR A 66 4.77 -1.23 5.02
CA TYR A 66 3.46 -1.86 5.17
C TYR A 66 2.73 -2.01 3.85
N VAL A 67 1.79 -2.92 3.80
CA VAL A 67 0.70 -2.95 2.83
C VAL A 67 -0.61 -2.79 3.58
N GLY A 68 -1.35 -1.73 3.25
CA GLY A 68 -2.68 -1.47 3.79
C GLY A 68 -3.75 -2.06 2.88
N PHE A 69 -4.86 -2.48 3.45
CA PHE A 69 -5.96 -3.05 2.71
C PHE A 69 -7.29 -2.78 3.40
N HIS A 70 -8.32 -2.57 2.61
CA HIS A 70 -9.68 -2.38 3.09
C HIS A 70 -10.67 -2.78 1.98
N PRO A 71 -11.93 -3.11 2.32
CA PRO A 71 -12.95 -3.29 1.30
C PRO A 71 -13.04 -2.08 0.38
N ALA A 72 -13.18 -2.33 -0.91
CA ALA A 72 -13.21 -1.27 -1.91
C ALA A 72 -14.41 -0.31 -1.72
N THR A 73 -15.53 -0.86 -1.25
CA THR A 73 -16.74 -0.10 -0.88
C THR A 73 -17.44 -0.78 0.28
N ALA A 74 -18.46 -0.12 0.83
CA ALA A 74 -19.35 -0.72 1.83
C ALA A 74 -20.46 -1.58 1.22
N MET A 75 -20.56 -1.66 -0.11
CA MET A 75 -21.63 -2.41 -0.78
C MET A 75 -21.42 -3.92 -0.63
N PRO A 76 -22.47 -4.70 -0.29
CA PRO A 76 -22.33 -6.16 -0.16
C PRO A 76 -21.90 -6.87 -1.43
N VAL A 77 -22.19 -6.29 -2.60
CA VAL A 77 -21.97 -6.93 -3.90
C VAL A 77 -20.50 -6.97 -4.34
N ASN A 78 -19.63 -6.22 -3.72
CA ASN A 78 -18.20 -6.23 -4.05
C ASN A 78 -17.26 -6.37 -2.86
N GLN A 79 -17.70 -7.08 -1.81
CA GLN A 79 -16.84 -7.37 -0.65
C GLN A 79 -15.69 -8.34 -0.99
N HIS A 80 -15.69 -8.93 -2.16
CA HIS A 80 -14.60 -9.74 -2.69
C HIS A 80 -13.44 -8.91 -3.27
N VAL A 81 -13.52 -7.58 -3.19
CA VAL A 81 -12.51 -6.66 -3.71
C VAL A 81 -11.88 -5.89 -2.55
N TYR A 82 -10.56 -5.99 -2.41
CA TYR A 82 -9.79 -5.11 -1.54
C TYR A 82 -9.08 -4.04 -2.34
N GLU A 83 -9.12 -2.81 -1.84
CA GLU A 83 -8.23 -1.74 -2.29
C GLU A 83 -7.00 -1.73 -1.38
N ILE A 84 -5.83 -1.65 -1.99
CA ILE A 84 -4.56 -1.73 -1.27
C ILE A 84 -3.68 -0.52 -1.54
N ASN A 85 -2.79 -0.26 -0.60
CA ASN A 85 -1.70 0.69 -0.75
C ASN A 85 -0.44 0.12 -0.09
N ILE A 86 0.71 0.51 -0.57
CA ILE A 86 1.98 -0.01 -0.08
C ILE A 86 2.96 1.14 0.15
N ALA A 87 3.70 1.08 1.23
CA ALA A 87 4.74 2.05 1.58
C ALA A 87 5.95 1.33 2.16
N VAL A 88 7.14 1.71 1.69
CA VAL A 88 8.41 1.21 2.22
C VAL A 88 9.26 2.39 2.65
N HIS A 89 9.84 2.29 3.85
CA HIS A 89 10.73 3.32 4.37
C HIS A 89 11.87 3.59 3.37
N PRO A 90 12.24 4.86 3.11
CA PRO A 90 13.27 5.19 2.13
C PRO A 90 14.61 4.46 2.32
N TYR A 91 15.01 4.17 3.56
CA TYR A 91 16.24 3.43 3.86
C TYR A 91 16.14 1.93 3.60
N ASP A 92 14.95 1.39 3.43
CA ASP A 92 14.70 -0.03 3.25
C ASP A 92 14.29 -0.39 1.82
N ARG A 93 14.35 0.56 0.90
CA ARG A 93 14.06 0.34 -0.51
C ARG A 93 15.10 -0.57 -1.16
N ARG A 94 14.68 -1.33 -2.17
CA ARG A 94 15.50 -2.28 -2.93
C ARG A 94 16.05 -3.45 -2.10
N CYS A 95 15.39 -3.75 -0.97
CA CYS A 95 15.72 -4.90 -0.11
C CYS A 95 14.71 -6.05 -0.26
N GLY A 96 13.81 -6.00 -1.25
CA GLY A 96 12.79 -7.02 -1.48
C GLY A 96 11.59 -6.93 -0.53
N ILE A 97 11.50 -5.90 0.32
CA ILE A 97 10.42 -5.74 1.31
C ILE A 97 9.07 -5.53 0.63
N ALA A 98 9.01 -4.69 -0.40
CA ALA A 98 7.75 -4.44 -1.13
C ALA A 98 7.21 -5.72 -1.77
N THR A 99 8.07 -6.53 -2.38
CA THR A 99 7.70 -7.82 -2.97
C THR A 99 7.19 -8.78 -1.90
N ALA A 100 7.88 -8.87 -0.77
CA ALA A 100 7.46 -9.74 0.33
C ALA A 100 6.12 -9.31 0.94
N LEU A 101 5.89 -8.00 1.08
CA LEU A 101 4.60 -7.46 1.54
C LEU A 101 3.48 -7.79 0.54
N MET A 102 3.74 -7.66 -0.76
CA MET A 102 2.76 -7.97 -1.79
C MET A 102 2.44 -9.46 -1.81
N ASP A 103 3.43 -10.34 -1.68
CA ASP A 103 3.21 -11.79 -1.61
C ASP A 103 2.39 -12.16 -0.38
N ALA A 104 2.68 -11.55 0.77
CA ALA A 104 1.89 -11.74 1.99
C ALA A 104 0.45 -11.23 1.84
N MET A 105 0.26 -10.10 1.15
CA MET A 105 -1.09 -9.58 0.87
C MET A 105 -1.88 -10.52 -0.03
N LYS A 106 -1.27 -11.07 -1.06
CA LYS A 106 -1.91 -12.07 -1.94
C LYS A 106 -2.30 -13.32 -1.17
N GLN A 107 -1.45 -13.78 -0.25
CA GLN A 107 -1.73 -14.93 0.60
C GLN A 107 -2.90 -14.66 1.54
N LEU A 108 -2.90 -13.50 2.22
CA LEU A 108 -4.01 -13.08 3.06
C LEU A 108 -5.33 -13.03 2.28
N ALA A 109 -5.29 -12.48 1.08
CA ALA A 109 -6.45 -12.41 0.19
C ALA A 109 -7.02 -13.81 -0.13
N ARG A 110 -6.14 -14.78 -0.42
CA ARG A 110 -6.57 -16.17 -0.63
C ARG A 110 -7.27 -16.75 0.60
N GLU A 111 -6.68 -16.56 1.77
CA GLU A 111 -7.20 -17.07 3.04
C GLU A 111 -8.56 -16.46 3.39
N GLN A 112 -8.77 -15.20 3.02
CA GLN A 112 -10.02 -14.49 3.25
C GLN A 112 -11.01 -14.58 2.09
N GLU A 113 -10.73 -15.42 1.09
CA GLU A 113 -11.59 -15.61 -0.09
C GLU A 113 -11.83 -14.33 -0.89
N ILE A 114 -10.87 -13.39 -0.84
CA ILE A 114 -10.88 -12.19 -1.67
C ILE A 114 -10.49 -12.58 -3.10
N ARG A 115 -11.18 -12.05 -4.09
CA ARG A 115 -10.99 -12.39 -5.50
C ARG A 115 -10.14 -11.39 -6.26
N LYS A 116 -10.13 -10.13 -5.80
CA LYS A 116 -9.52 -9.04 -6.54
C LYS A 116 -8.82 -8.08 -5.59
N LEU A 117 -7.58 -7.75 -5.90
CA LEU A 117 -6.85 -6.63 -5.31
C LEU A 117 -6.82 -5.50 -6.33
N ARG A 118 -7.15 -4.30 -5.93
CA ARG A 118 -7.03 -3.12 -6.78
C ARG A 118 -6.23 -2.03 -6.10
N LEU A 119 -5.64 -1.17 -6.89
CA LEU A 119 -4.90 -0.01 -6.41
C LEU A 119 -5.02 1.13 -7.42
N ARG A 120 -4.65 2.31 -6.96
CA ARG A 120 -4.56 3.51 -7.79
C ARG A 120 -3.13 4.02 -7.73
N VAL A 121 -2.60 4.47 -8.85
CA VAL A 121 -1.24 4.99 -8.94
C VAL A 121 -1.20 6.18 -9.91
N LEU A 122 -0.50 7.24 -9.50
CA LEU A 122 -0.34 8.43 -10.34
C LEU A 122 0.54 8.12 -11.56
N SER A 123 0.17 8.64 -12.70
CA SER A 123 0.96 8.46 -13.93
C SER A 123 2.36 9.06 -13.85
N CYS A 124 2.59 10.00 -12.91
CA CYS A 124 3.91 10.57 -12.65
C CYS A 124 4.80 9.71 -11.75
N ASN A 125 4.35 8.50 -11.39
CA ASN A 125 5.10 7.56 -10.55
C ASN A 125 5.43 6.27 -11.33
N PRO A 126 6.33 6.33 -12.33
CA PRO A 126 6.64 5.18 -13.18
C PRO A 126 7.30 4.02 -12.42
N GLY A 127 8.02 4.30 -11.34
CA GLY A 127 8.64 3.27 -10.50
C GLY A 127 7.61 2.38 -9.83
N ALA A 128 6.54 2.97 -9.29
CA ALA A 128 5.45 2.21 -8.68
C ALA A 128 4.68 1.39 -9.74
N ILE A 129 4.40 1.98 -10.90
CA ILE A 129 3.72 1.28 -11.99
C ILE A 129 4.53 0.05 -12.42
N ALA A 130 5.85 0.19 -12.58
CA ALA A 130 6.74 -0.92 -12.92
C ALA A 130 6.72 -2.01 -11.84
N PHE A 131 6.78 -1.62 -10.57
CA PHE A 131 6.70 -2.55 -9.45
C PHE A 131 5.40 -3.34 -9.45
N TYR A 132 4.25 -2.68 -9.58
CA TYR A 132 2.96 -3.37 -9.61
C TYR A 132 2.81 -4.28 -10.82
N THR A 133 3.32 -3.86 -11.97
CA THR A 133 3.37 -4.70 -13.18
C THR A 133 4.17 -5.97 -12.96
N GLN A 134 5.33 -5.87 -12.31
CA GLN A 134 6.14 -7.03 -11.93
C GLN A 134 5.43 -7.95 -10.94
N CYS A 135 4.57 -7.41 -10.10
CA CYS A 135 3.74 -8.18 -9.17
C CYS A 135 2.54 -8.84 -9.86
N GLY A 136 2.35 -8.64 -11.15
CA GLY A 136 1.26 -9.24 -11.93
C GLY A 136 0.00 -8.38 -12.03
N PHE A 137 0.04 -7.14 -11.56
CA PHE A 137 -1.08 -6.21 -11.74
C PHE A 137 -1.16 -5.75 -13.18
N LEU A 138 -2.37 -5.61 -13.68
CA LEU A 138 -2.68 -5.10 -15.00
C LEU A 138 -3.42 -3.78 -14.90
N THR A 139 -3.20 -2.90 -15.87
CA THR A 139 -3.98 -1.66 -15.98
C THR A 139 -5.43 -2.02 -16.32
N GLU A 140 -6.34 -1.60 -15.48
CA GLU A 140 -7.79 -1.80 -15.65
C GLU A 140 -8.46 -0.58 -16.24
N GLY A 141 -7.95 0.59 -15.91
CA GLY A 141 -8.50 1.86 -16.39
C GLY A 141 -7.55 3.01 -16.14
N ARG A 142 -7.89 4.15 -16.76
CA ARG A 142 -7.13 5.38 -16.62
C ARG A 142 -8.12 6.56 -16.58
N LEU A 143 -8.03 7.37 -15.53
CA LEU A 143 -8.72 8.63 -15.43
C LEU A 143 -7.78 9.72 -15.94
N VAL A 144 -8.02 10.17 -17.16
CA VAL A 144 -7.14 11.10 -17.87
C VAL A 144 -7.26 12.50 -17.27
N SER A 145 -6.12 13.11 -16.96
CA SER A 145 -6.04 14.48 -16.41
C SER A 145 -6.90 14.65 -15.15
N GLU A 146 -6.95 13.64 -14.31
CA GLU A 146 -7.78 13.62 -13.10
C GLU A 146 -7.32 14.63 -12.06
N PHE A 147 -6.01 14.81 -11.92
CA PHE A 147 -5.42 15.68 -10.91
C PHE A 147 -4.57 16.78 -11.56
N TYR A 148 -4.55 17.94 -10.93
CA TYR A 148 -3.65 19.03 -11.27
C TYR A 148 -2.64 19.19 -10.13
N ILE A 149 -1.40 18.75 -10.37
CA ILE A 149 -0.35 18.70 -9.37
C ILE A 149 0.87 19.41 -9.91
N ASP A 150 1.36 20.40 -9.17
CA ASP A 150 2.62 21.10 -9.46
C ASP A 150 2.65 21.70 -10.90
N GLY A 151 1.53 22.27 -11.33
CA GLY A 151 1.41 22.88 -12.65
C GLY A 151 1.21 21.91 -13.81
N LYS A 152 0.94 20.62 -13.52
CA LYS A 152 0.74 19.58 -14.54
C LYS A 152 -0.52 18.77 -14.27
N TYR A 153 -1.18 18.35 -15.34
CA TYR A 153 -2.24 17.36 -15.26
C TYR A 153 -1.63 15.96 -15.15
N VAL A 154 -2.17 15.19 -14.24
CA VAL A 154 -1.70 13.84 -13.91
C VAL A 154 -2.87 12.88 -14.01
N ASP A 155 -2.66 11.74 -14.67
CA ASP A 155 -3.67 10.71 -14.74
C ASP A 155 -3.69 9.85 -13.48
N ASP A 156 -4.84 9.30 -13.15
CA ASP A 156 -5.02 8.30 -12.13
C ASP A 156 -5.17 6.93 -12.78
N ILE A 157 -4.19 6.06 -12.58
CA ILE A 157 -4.16 4.74 -13.21
C ILE A 157 -4.73 3.73 -12.22
N LEU A 158 -5.73 2.98 -12.68
CA LEU A 158 -6.36 1.90 -11.92
C LEU A 158 -5.71 0.58 -12.33
N MET A 159 -5.15 -0.13 -11.36
CA MET A 159 -4.52 -1.43 -11.60
C MET A 159 -5.17 -2.50 -10.72
N SER A 160 -5.22 -3.74 -11.21
CA SER A 160 -5.82 -4.84 -10.49
C SER A 160 -5.07 -6.15 -10.69
N TYR A 161 -5.19 -7.00 -9.68
CA TYR A 161 -4.69 -8.37 -9.66
C TYR A 161 -5.82 -9.30 -9.23
N PHE A 162 -6.05 -10.35 -10.01
CA PHE A 162 -7.06 -11.35 -9.69
C PHE A 162 -6.42 -12.52 -8.95
N ILE A 163 -6.96 -12.86 -7.78
CA ILE A 163 -6.50 -13.98 -6.98
C ILE A 163 -6.99 -15.27 -7.64
N GLU A 164 -6.06 -16.13 -7.98
CA GLU A 164 -6.38 -17.46 -8.50
C GLU A 164 -6.89 -18.35 -7.37
N ALA A 165 -7.87 -19.12 -7.72
CA ALA A 165 -8.48 -20.05 -6.78
C ALA A 165 -7.55 -21.23 -6.43
#